data_7109688ac6dbc079dd234e9894559336
#
_entry.id   7109688ac6dbc079dd234e9894559336
#
_cell.length_a   1.000
_cell.length_b   1.000
_cell.length_c   1.000
_cell.angle_alpha   90.00
_cell.angle_beta   90.00
_cell.angle_gamma   90.00
#
_symmetry.space_group_name_H-M   'P 1'
#
loop_
_entity.id
_entity.type
_entity.pdbx_description
1 polymer ?
#
loop_
_entity_poly.entity_id
_entity_poly.type
_entity_poly.pdbx_seq_one_letter_code
_entity_poly.pdbx_strand_id
1 'polypeptide(L)'
;MLKSILIILLILQTFEKSDVYFTKEISSHKMVEMLQKLNLNLQGNVGLKIHSGETNGKYFLKPDFLQEIYDYTKGTFIECNTAYSSRRSSSSGHKQLLEDNGWTKNNRRIVIMDENPDDDIELTVKNPQKINHNYVGGKIKDFNSIVVLSHFKGHQMGGFGGALKQLSIGFASQKGKTVIHTAGQYTDWSHAMRDAANQEDFTASMADAASTIVDYFPKGQIGYISVLANISTSCDCAGASAPAPRIKDIGILASTDPVAIDKAGLDLIRSNVDEGTNAFLSQVTNLKGENTVTVAERIGIGSQDYNLITVEGNSDGNNGDNNDGDIDDNDDDDILNFSGCKIMKLSSALIALMILIL
;
A
#
# COMPACT_ATOMS: atom_id res chain seq x y z
N MET A 1 -27.19 -30.36 18.28
CA MET A 1 -27.60 -30.00 16.91
C MET A 1 -27.62 -28.50 16.65
N LEU A 2 -28.37 -27.65 17.38
CA LEU A 2 -28.37 -26.19 17.09
C LEU A 2 -27.00 -25.50 17.24
N LYS A 3 -26.19 -25.87 18.25
CA LYS A 3 -24.83 -25.32 18.43
C LYS A 3 -23.85 -25.74 17.33
N SER A 4 -24.01 -26.94 16.79
CA SER A 4 -23.18 -27.43 15.68
C SER A 4 -23.52 -26.76 14.35
N ILE A 5 -24.80 -26.42 14.11
CA ILE A 5 -25.27 -25.68 12.94
C ILE A 5 -24.78 -24.22 13.01
N LEU A 6 -24.74 -23.61 14.20
CA LEU A 6 -24.23 -22.24 14.38
C LEU A 6 -22.72 -22.14 14.10
N ILE A 7 -21.96 -23.16 14.48
CA ILE A 7 -20.50 -23.24 14.22
C ILE A 7 -20.24 -23.42 12.70
N ILE A 8 -21.05 -24.21 11.99
CA ILE A 8 -20.92 -24.41 10.54
C ILE A 8 -21.33 -23.13 9.79
N LEU A 9 -22.31 -22.37 10.25
CA LEU A 9 -22.67 -21.07 9.68
C LEU A 9 -21.60 -19.98 9.91
N LEU A 10 -20.81 -20.05 10.98
CA LEU A 10 -19.69 -19.15 11.22
C LEU A 10 -18.46 -19.46 10.32
N ILE A 11 -18.34 -20.70 9.83
CA ILE A 11 -17.23 -21.12 8.95
C ILE A 11 -17.50 -20.78 7.47
N LEU A 12 -18.75 -20.45 7.12
CA LEU A 12 -19.16 -20.02 5.78
C LEU A 12 -19.30 -18.50 5.64
N GLN A 13 -18.57 -17.71 6.45
CA GLN A 13 -18.32 -16.32 6.06
C GLN A 13 -17.46 -16.36 4.80
N THR A 14 -18.12 -16.37 3.64
CA THR A 14 -17.48 -15.99 2.38
C THR A 14 -17.04 -14.55 2.57
N PHE A 15 -15.75 -14.32 2.79
CA PHE A 15 -15.20 -12.98 2.67
C PHE A 15 -15.51 -12.54 1.24
N GLU A 16 -16.31 -11.49 1.09
CA GLU A 16 -16.45 -10.85 -0.22
C GLU A 16 -15.07 -10.44 -0.68
N LYS A 17 -14.75 -10.75 -1.94
CA LYS A 17 -13.49 -10.33 -2.54
C LYS A 17 -13.41 -8.81 -2.51
N SER A 18 -12.25 -8.31 -2.15
CA SER A 18 -12.02 -6.87 -2.18
C SER A 18 -11.83 -6.39 -3.62
N ASP A 19 -12.46 -5.30 -3.99
CA ASP A 19 -12.28 -4.72 -5.32
C ASP A 19 -10.96 -3.94 -5.37
N VAL A 20 -10.18 -4.22 -6.43
CA VAL A 20 -8.97 -3.49 -6.79
C VAL A 20 -9.17 -2.93 -8.20
N TYR A 21 -9.31 -1.63 -8.30
CA TYR A 21 -9.39 -0.92 -9.57
C TYR A 21 -8.01 -0.78 -10.17
N PHE A 22 -7.90 -0.98 -11.49
CA PHE A 22 -6.65 -0.90 -12.23
C PHE A 22 -6.81 -0.08 -13.50
N THR A 23 -5.82 0.75 -13.81
CA THR A 23 -5.70 1.42 -15.10
C THR A 23 -4.25 1.40 -15.59
N LYS A 24 -4.06 1.25 -16.90
CA LYS A 24 -2.72 1.38 -17.52
C LYS A 24 -2.29 2.83 -17.67
N GLU A 25 -3.23 3.76 -17.67
CA GLU A 25 -2.92 5.18 -17.82
C GLU A 25 -2.34 5.74 -16.51
N ILE A 26 -1.15 6.35 -16.62
CA ILE A 26 -0.43 6.96 -15.49
C ILE A 26 -0.45 8.47 -15.67
N SER A 27 -1.46 9.11 -15.11
CA SER A 27 -1.61 10.56 -15.13
C SER A 27 -2.13 11.07 -13.78
N SER A 28 -1.89 12.36 -13.51
CA SER A 28 -2.43 13.05 -12.33
C SER A 28 -3.95 13.00 -12.31
N HIS A 29 -4.58 13.20 -13.46
CA HIS A 29 -6.03 13.15 -13.65
C HIS A 29 -6.57 11.73 -13.32
N LYS A 30 -5.93 10.70 -13.82
CA LYS A 30 -6.34 9.32 -13.60
C LYS A 30 -6.25 8.92 -12.11
N MET A 31 -5.33 9.49 -11.35
CA MET A 31 -5.31 9.27 -9.89
C MET A 31 -6.58 9.78 -9.21
N VAL A 32 -7.15 10.90 -9.67
CA VAL A 32 -8.41 11.43 -9.14
C VAL A 32 -9.57 10.50 -9.51
N GLU A 33 -9.65 10.06 -10.76
CA GLU A 33 -10.68 9.11 -11.18
C GLU A 33 -10.62 7.80 -10.36
N MET A 34 -9.41 7.28 -10.15
CA MET A 34 -9.20 6.06 -9.35
C MET A 34 -9.63 6.26 -7.90
N LEU A 35 -9.37 7.44 -7.30
CA LEU A 35 -9.86 7.77 -5.96
C LEU A 35 -11.40 7.82 -5.93
N GLN A 36 -12.04 8.39 -6.94
CA GLN A 36 -13.50 8.47 -7.03
C GLN A 36 -14.15 7.08 -7.10
N LYS A 37 -13.52 6.10 -7.78
CA LYS A 37 -14.00 4.71 -7.82
C LYS A 37 -14.11 4.07 -6.44
N LEU A 38 -13.30 4.49 -5.47
CA LEU A 38 -13.33 3.96 -4.10
C LEU A 38 -14.57 4.39 -3.31
N ASN A 39 -15.31 5.38 -3.80
CA ASN A 39 -16.53 5.91 -3.15
C ASN A 39 -16.32 6.18 -1.64
N LEU A 40 -15.17 6.77 -1.30
CA LEU A 40 -14.82 7.09 0.09
C LEU A 40 -15.67 8.27 0.60
N ASN A 41 -16.01 8.22 1.87
CA ASN A 41 -16.65 9.34 2.56
C ASN A 41 -15.58 10.17 3.29
N LEU A 42 -14.66 10.78 2.52
CA LEU A 42 -13.61 11.61 3.10
C LEU A 42 -14.21 12.82 3.82
N GLN A 43 -13.87 13.00 5.09
CA GLN A 43 -14.41 14.06 5.94
C GLN A 43 -13.28 14.84 6.60
N GLY A 44 -13.58 16.10 6.94
CA GLY A 44 -12.68 16.97 7.70
C GLY A 44 -11.34 17.20 7.01
N ASN A 45 -10.27 17.16 7.79
CA ASN A 45 -8.92 17.31 7.26
C ASN A 45 -8.44 16.01 6.63
N VAL A 46 -8.10 16.04 5.35
CA VAL A 46 -7.61 14.89 4.59
C VAL A 46 -6.08 14.90 4.56
N GLY A 47 -5.46 13.83 5.06
CA GLY A 47 -4.02 13.59 4.94
C GLY A 47 -3.71 12.77 3.69
N LEU A 48 -2.77 13.22 2.88
CA LEU A 48 -2.24 12.51 1.72
C LEU A 48 -0.88 11.93 2.10
N LYS A 49 -0.85 10.64 2.45
CA LYS A 49 0.41 9.99 2.88
C LYS A 49 1.28 9.68 1.67
N ILE A 50 2.48 10.23 1.69
CA ILE A 50 3.46 10.10 0.60
C ILE A 50 4.80 9.55 1.10
N HIS A 51 5.69 9.28 0.17
CA HIS A 51 7.13 9.17 0.39
C HIS A 51 7.82 10.35 -0.31
N SER A 52 8.41 11.24 0.45
CA SER A 52 8.92 12.53 -0.04
C SER A 52 10.21 12.45 -0.87
N GLY A 53 10.81 11.26 -0.98
CA GLY A 53 12.12 11.06 -1.61
C GLY A 53 13.28 11.38 -0.67
N GLU A 54 14.49 11.21 -1.17
CA GLU A 54 15.76 11.57 -0.50
C GLU A 54 16.54 12.56 -1.35
N THR A 55 17.66 13.05 -0.82
CA THR A 55 18.57 13.97 -1.51
C THR A 55 18.99 13.39 -2.87
N ASN A 56 18.75 14.18 -3.94
CA ASN A 56 19.02 13.80 -5.32
C ASN A 56 18.31 12.52 -5.79
N GLY A 57 17.23 12.12 -5.12
CA GLY A 57 16.38 11.00 -5.53
C GLY A 57 15.69 11.29 -6.87
N LYS A 58 15.73 10.33 -7.80
CA LYS A 58 15.24 10.52 -9.17
C LYS A 58 13.84 9.96 -9.37
N TYR A 59 13.52 8.84 -8.72
CA TYR A 59 12.41 7.96 -9.11
C TYR A 59 11.19 8.03 -8.19
N PHE A 60 11.21 8.80 -7.09
CA PHE A 60 10.05 8.96 -6.23
C PHE A 60 8.91 9.70 -6.96
N LEU A 61 7.67 9.50 -6.53
CA LEU A 61 6.50 10.21 -7.05
C LEU A 61 6.66 11.70 -6.83
N LYS A 62 6.70 12.46 -7.94
CA LYS A 62 6.94 13.89 -7.89
C LYS A 62 5.71 14.66 -7.40
N PRO A 63 5.89 15.74 -6.63
CA PRO A 63 4.77 16.52 -6.12
C PRO A 63 3.84 17.08 -7.22
N ASP A 64 4.37 17.42 -8.38
CA ASP A 64 3.55 17.91 -9.50
C ASP A 64 2.66 16.82 -10.12
N PHE A 65 3.12 15.56 -10.12
CA PHE A 65 2.28 14.42 -10.50
C PHE A 65 1.11 14.21 -9.53
N LEU A 66 1.25 14.64 -8.28
CA LEU A 66 0.21 14.50 -7.24
C LEU A 66 -0.64 15.78 -7.09
N GLN A 67 -0.48 16.78 -7.99
CA GLN A 67 -1.15 18.07 -7.83
C GLN A 67 -2.67 17.95 -7.91
N GLU A 68 -3.21 17.23 -8.91
CA GLU A 68 -4.66 17.16 -9.09
C GLU A 68 -5.37 16.44 -7.93
N ILE A 69 -4.78 15.36 -7.39
CA ILE A 69 -5.36 14.67 -6.23
C ILE A 69 -5.26 15.54 -4.96
N TYR A 70 -4.20 16.36 -4.83
CA TYR A 70 -4.08 17.34 -3.76
C TYR A 70 -5.19 18.39 -3.85
N ASP A 71 -5.42 18.95 -5.03
CA ASP A 71 -6.45 19.98 -5.26
C ASP A 71 -7.86 19.40 -5.10
N TYR A 72 -8.10 18.20 -5.63
CA TYR A 72 -9.40 17.51 -5.54
C TYR A 72 -9.79 17.24 -4.08
N THR A 73 -8.87 16.73 -3.28
CA THR A 73 -9.12 16.38 -1.87
C THR A 73 -9.03 17.59 -0.95
N LYS A 74 -8.47 18.71 -1.41
CA LYS A 74 -8.04 19.85 -0.57
C LYS A 74 -7.17 19.40 0.59
N GLY A 75 -6.38 18.35 0.34
CA GLY A 75 -5.63 17.62 1.34
C GLY A 75 -4.38 18.34 1.84
N THR A 76 -3.67 17.68 2.72
CA THR A 76 -2.34 18.06 3.19
C THR A 76 -1.44 16.85 3.03
N PHE A 77 -0.29 17.01 2.37
CA PHE A 77 0.70 15.95 2.33
C PHE A 77 1.24 15.66 3.73
N ILE A 78 1.44 14.41 4.05
CA ILE A 78 1.94 13.98 5.37
C ILE A 78 3.08 13.00 5.22
N GLU A 79 4.09 13.16 6.06
CA GLU A 79 5.30 12.33 6.13
C GLU A 79 5.81 12.23 7.57
N CYS A 80 6.74 11.30 7.82
CA CYS A 80 7.45 11.17 9.08
C CYS A 80 8.96 11.17 8.87
N ASN A 81 9.69 11.55 9.92
CA ASN A 81 11.16 11.48 9.95
C ASN A 81 11.66 10.03 9.83
N THR A 82 12.90 9.84 9.41
CA THR A 82 13.54 8.52 9.27
C THR A 82 14.27 8.11 10.54
N ALA A 83 14.37 6.80 10.78
CA ALA A 83 15.18 6.22 11.86
C ALA A 83 16.55 5.71 11.33
N TYR A 84 17.09 6.37 10.33
CA TYR A 84 18.45 6.19 9.81
C TYR A 84 19.05 7.55 9.46
N SER A 85 20.37 7.64 9.42
CA SER A 85 21.07 8.90 9.17
C SER A 85 20.82 9.41 7.75
N SER A 86 20.04 10.48 7.65
CA SER A 86 19.77 11.24 6.42
C SER A 86 19.32 12.65 6.78
N ARG A 87 19.07 13.51 5.77
CA ARG A 87 18.45 14.82 6.03
C ARG A 87 17.06 14.71 6.65
N ARG A 88 16.39 13.58 6.46
CA ARG A 88 15.07 13.29 7.03
C ARG A 88 15.10 12.77 8.47
N SER A 89 16.30 12.58 9.06
CA SER A 89 16.40 12.14 10.47
C SER A 89 16.19 13.29 11.48
N SER A 90 16.13 14.54 11.03
CA SER A 90 15.73 15.67 11.84
C SER A 90 14.62 16.47 11.14
N SER A 91 13.70 17.03 11.90
CA SER A 91 12.58 17.81 11.36
C SER A 91 13.05 19.02 10.55
N SER A 92 14.13 19.69 10.99
CA SER A 92 14.70 20.84 10.25
C SER A 92 15.32 20.43 8.92
N GLY A 93 16.12 19.37 8.90
CA GLY A 93 16.72 18.84 7.67
C GLY A 93 15.66 18.29 6.72
N HIS A 94 14.63 17.63 7.26
CA HIS A 94 13.52 17.11 6.48
C HIS A 94 12.70 18.24 5.83
N LYS A 95 12.36 19.30 6.55
CA LYS A 95 11.70 20.50 5.98
C LYS A 95 12.46 21.07 4.80
N GLN A 96 13.79 21.24 4.97
CA GLN A 96 14.62 21.75 3.88
C GLN A 96 14.63 20.79 2.67
N LEU A 97 14.67 19.48 2.90
CA LEU A 97 14.57 18.49 1.82
C LEU A 97 13.22 18.54 1.10
N LEU A 98 12.13 18.75 1.83
CA LEU A 98 10.79 18.92 1.24
C LEU A 98 10.73 20.14 0.31
N GLU A 99 11.35 21.25 0.71
CA GLU A 99 11.48 22.44 -0.14
C GLU A 99 12.32 22.15 -1.39
N ASP A 100 13.51 21.56 -1.22
CA ASP A 100 14.42 21.22 -2.32
C ASP A 100 13.78 20.27 -3.33
N ASN A 101 12.99 19.29 -2.86
CA ASN A 101 12.23 18.35 -3.69
C ASN A 101 10.94 18.94 -4.28
N GLY A 102 10.61 20.20 -3.96
CA GLY A 102 9.48 20.94 -4.54
C GLY A 102 8.12 20.67 -3.89
N TRP A 103 8.07 20.01 -2.71
CA TRP A 103 6.81 19.68 -2.04
C TRP A 103 6.03 20.91 -1.56
N THR A 104 6.69 22.03 -1.33
CA THR A 104 6.08 23.30 -0.86
C THR A 104 5.70 24.26 -1.99
N LYS A 105 6.06 23.93 -3.25
CA LYS A 105 5.67 24.75 -4.42
C LYS A 105 4.15 24.77 -4.57
N ASN A 106 3.64 25.79 -5.28
CA ASN A 106 2.22 25.97 -5.57
C ASN A 106 1.35 26.05 -4.28
N ASN A 107 1.90 26.58 -3.18
CA ASN A 107 1.25 26.67 -1.88
C ASN A 107 0.78 25.32 -1.30
N ARG A 108 1.39 24.21 -1.71
CA ARG A 108 1.09 22.90 -1.14
C ARG A 108 1.48 22.86 0.34
N ARG A 109 0.58 22.33 1.15
CA ARG A 109 0.84 22.10 2.58
C ARG A 109 1.40 20.70 2.75
N ILE A 110 2.49 20.60 3.50
CA ILE A 110 3.08 19.33 3.91
C ILE A 110 3.42 19.36 5.39
N VAL A 111 3.12 18.27 6.10
CA VAL A 111 3.29 18.16 7.54
C VAL A 111 4.19 16.95 7.83
N ILE A 112 5.19 17.16 8.67
CA ILE A 112 5.97 16.10 9.32
C ILE A 112 5.21 15.74 10.60
N MET A 113 4.65 14.53 10.65
CA MET A 113 3.73 14.12 11.71
C MET A 113 4.42 13.94 13.06
N ASP A 114 5.68 13.49 13.05
CA ASP A 114 6.57 13.32 14.20
C ASP A 114 7.60 14.46 14.32
N GLU A 115 7.18 15.69 13.98
CA GLU A 115 8.04 16.88 14.08
C GLU A 115 8.55 17.09 15.52
N ASN A 116 7.71 16.83 16.51
CA ASN A 116 8.04 16.82 17.92
C ASN A 116 7.94 15.37 18.43
N PRO A 117 9.05 14.70 18.75
CA PRO A 117 9.04 13.33 19.22
C PRO A 117 8.33 13.13 20.57
N ASP A 118 8.19 14.19 21.38
CA ASP A 118 7.51 14.13 22.68
C ASP A 118 5.97 14.02 22.52
N ASP A 119 5.44 14.31 21.31
CA ASP A 119 4.01 14.25 21.01
C ASP A 119 3.60 12.91 20.38
N ASP A 120 4.51 11.95 20.24
CA ASP A 120 4.22 10.64 19.66
C ASP A 120 3.06 9.94 20.39
N ILE A 121 2.20 9.30 19.61
CA ILE A 121 1.07 8.52 20.13
C ILE A 121 1.42 7.05 20.10
N GLU A 122 1.19 6.38 21.21
CA GLU A 122 1.23 4.93 21.31
C GLU A 122 -0.12 4.35 20.90
N LEU A 123 -0.10 3.48 19.89
CA LEU A 123 -1.26 2.73 19.41
C LEU A 123 -1.09 1.25 19.73
N THR A 124 -2.10 0.66 20.40
CA THR A 124 -2.10 -0.77 20.74
C THR A 124 -2.45 -1.62 19.52
N VAL A 125 -1.68 -2.68 19.29
CA VAL A 125 -1.97 -3.70 18.29
C VAL A 125 -3.01 -4.67 18.86
N LYS A 126 -4.16 -4.83 18.20
CA LYS A 126 -5.26 -5.68 18.71
C LYS A 126 -4.94 -7.16 18.67
N ASN A 127 -4.32 -7.64 17.59
CA ASN A 127 -3.98 -9.05 17.36
C ASN A 127 -2.48 -9.20 17.07
N PRO A 128 -1.58 -8.95 18.04
CA PRO A 128 -0.15 -8.85 17.81
C PRO A 128 0.46 -10.19 17.40
N GLN A 129 1.32 -10.15 16.39
CA GLN A 129 2.14 -11.27 15.97
C GLN A 129 3.58 -11.12 16.49
N LYS A 130 4.07 -9.88 16.57
CA LYS A 130 5.43 -9.55 17.00
C LYS A 130 5.52 -8.34 17.92
N ILE A 131 4.80 -7.25 17.63
CA ILE A 131 4.83 -6.02 18.43
C ILE A 131 3.46 -5.74 19.03
N ASN A 132 3.43 -5.34 20.29
CA ASN A 132 2.19 -5.02 21.01
C ASN A 132 1.75 -3.56 20.79
N HIS A 133 2.68 -2.71 20.42
CA HIS A 133 2.47 -1.26 20.30
C HIS A 133 3.21 -0.71 19.08
N ASN A 134 2.58 0.25 18.43
CA ASN A 134 3.18 1.09 17.40
C ASN A 134 3.22 2.53 17.92
N TYR A 135 4.25 3.29 17.55
CA TYR A 135 4.36 4.71 17.87
C TYR A 135 4.28 5.53 16.58
N VAL A 136 3.36 6.48 16.54
CA VAL A 136 3.09 7.30 15.37
C VAL A 136 3.22 8.77 15.72
N GLY A 137 3.55 9.60 14.73
CA GLY A 137 3.71 11.03 14.94
C GLY A 137 2.42 11.69 15.44
N GLY A 138 2.52 12.52 16.48
CA GLY A 138 1.39 13.08 17.20
C GLY A 138 0.41 13.91 16.37
N LYS A 139 0.87 14.45 15.23
CA LYS A 139 0.01 15.21 14.31
C LYS A 139 -0.97 14.34 13.50
N ILE A 140 -0.94 13.02 13.64
CA ILE A 140 -1.99 12.16 13.06
C ILE A 140 -3.40 12.56 13.56
N LYS A 141 -3.49 13.10 14.78
CA LYS A 141 -4.73 13.62 15.37
C LYS A 141 -5.40 14.74 14.57
N ASP A 142 -4.63 15.44 13.75
CA ASP A 142 -5.11 16.59 12.98
C ASP A 142 -5.90 16.16 11.75
N PHE A 143 -5.93 14.85 11.44
CA PHE A 143 -6.54 14.30 10.23
C PHE A 143 -7.72 13.38 10.56
N ASN A 144 -8.81 13.56 9.80
CA ASN A 144 -10.03 12.76 9.91
C ASN A 144 -10.08 11.65 8.86
N SER A 145 -9.44 11.87 7.72
CA SER A 145 -9.40 10.94 6.60
C SER A 145 -8.01 10.87 6.00
N ILE A 146 -7.67 9.74 5.41
CA ILE A 146 -6.36 9.51 4.80
C ILE A 146 -6.50 8.89 3.42
N VAL A 147 -5.71 9.39 2.47
CA VAL A 147 -5.41 8.69 1.22
C VAL A 147 -3.93 8.33 1.21
N VAL A 148 -3.64 7.04 1.15
CA VAL A 148 -2.27 6.52 1.11
C VAL A 148 -1.82 6.45 -0.35
N LEU A 149 -0.86 7.28 -0.73
CA LEU A 149 -0.31 7.39 -2.08
C LEU A 149 1.02 6.65 -2.13
N SER A 150 1.01 5.42 -2.61
CA SER A 150 2.20 4.57 -2.61
C SER A 150 2.88 4.58 -3.98
N HIS A 151 4.20 4.75 -3.99
CA HIS A 151 5.03 4.34 -5.10
C HIS A 151 5.36 2.86 -4.94
N PHE A 152 4.81 2.00 -5.80
CA PHE A 152 5.02 0.55 -5.73
C PHE A 152 6.38 0.19 -6.33
N LYS A 153 7.27 -0.38 -5.54
CA LYS A 153 8.67 -0.62 -5.91
C LYS A 153 9.35 -1.64 -5.01
N GLY A 154 10.59 -2.01 -5.32
CA GLY A 154 11.42 -2.80 -4.42
C GLY A 154 11.75 -2.06 -3.12
N HIS A 155 12.17 -2.81 -2.12
CA HIS A 155 12.64 -2.27 -0.83
C HIS A 155 13.71 -3.16 -0.24
N GLN A 156 14.86 -2.57 0.15
CA GLN A 156 16.06 -3.30 0.59
C GLN A 156 15.88 -4.10 1.89
N MET A 157 14.90 -3.76 2.72
CA MET A 157 14.62 -4.49 3.97
C MET A 157 13.29 -5.24 3.92
N GLY A 158 12.22 -4.66 3.35
CA GLY A 158 10.90 -5.27 3.32
C GLY A 158 10.58 -6.04 2.03
N GLY A 159 11.55 -6.23 1.13
CA GLY A 159 11.34 -6.87 -0.17
C GLY A 159 10.70 -5.94 -1.19
N PHE A 160 9.55 -5.36 -0.87
CA PHE A 160 8.88 -4.35 -1.66
C PHE A 160 8.27 -3.24 -0.78
N GLY A 161 7.83 -2.16 -1.41
CA GLY A 161 7.11 -1.07 -0.77
C GLY A 161 5.81 -0.80 -1.51
N GLY A 162 4.69 -0.91 -0.79
CA GLY A 162 3.33 -0.64 -1.22
C GLY A 162 2.53 0.01 -0.11
N ALA A 163 1.21 -0.23 -0.07
CA ALA A 163 0.29 0.33 0.91
C ALA A 163 0.64 -0.12 2.34
N LEU A 164 0.89 -1.40 2.57
CA LEU A 164 1.23 -1.93 3.89
C LEU A 164 2.51 -1.32 4.46
N LYS A 165 3.53 -1.09 3.61
CA LYS A 165 4.75 -0.41 4.03
C LYS A 165 4.48 1.06 4.36
N GLN A 166 3.63 1.76 3.61
CA GLN A 166 3.26 3.13 3.92
C GLN A 166 2.48 3.20 5.24
N LEU A 167 1.56 2.28 5.48
CA LEU A 167 0.81 2.19 6.74
C LEU A 167 1.71 1.91 7.95
N SER A 168 2.70 1.04 7.79
CA SER A 168 3.63 0.69 8.87
C SER A 168 4.74 1.74 9.00
N ILE A 169 5.82 1.56 8.26
CA ILE A 169 7.03 2.41 8.32
C ILE A 169 6.69 3.87 7.97
N GLY A 170 5.76 4.11 7.04
CA GLY A 170 5.43 5.47 6.60
C GLY A 170 4.75 6.33 7.67
N PHE A 171 3.86 5.75 8.49
CA PHE A 171 3.17 6.46 9.57
C PHE A 171 3.92 6.44 10.90
N ALA A 172 4.79 5.45 11.10
CA ALA A 172 5.55 5.34 12.34
C ALA A 172 6.47 6.56 12.54
N SER A 173 6.55 7.07 13.77
CA SER A 173 7.59 8.02 14.19
C SER A 173 8.96 7.36 14.19
N GLN A 174 10.03 8.10 14.47
CA GLN A 174 11.38 7.51 14.63
C GLN A 174 11.38 6.38 15.67
N LYS A 175 10.69 6.58 16.79
CA LYS A 175 10.49 5.56 17.83
C LYS A 175 9.73 4.35 17.29
N GLY A 176 8.62 4.56 16.60
CA GLY A 176 7.82 3.49 16.00
C GLY A 176 8.57 2.72 14.93
N LYS A 177 9.33 3.42 14.06
CA LYS A 177 10.20 2.75 13.08
C LYS A 177 11.21 1.83 13.75
N THR A 178 11.80 2.28 14.87
CA THR A 178 12.73 1.45 15.64
C THR A 178 12.06 0.21 16.20
N VAL A 179 10.88 0.35 16.80
CA VAL A 179 10.09 -0.77 17.30
C VAL A 179 9.81 -1.79 16.20
N ILE A 180 9.40 -1.33 15.01
CA ILE A 180 9.13 -2.20 13.86
C ILE A 180 10.40 -2.92 13.39
N HIS A 181 11.51 -2.18 13.20
CA HIS A 181 12.76 -2.75 12.70
C HIS A 181 13.40 -3.75 13.66
N THR A 182 13.19 -3.58 14.96
CA THR A 182 13.78 -4.43 16.00
C THR A 182 12.77 -5.45 16.58
N ALA A 183 11.61 -5.59 15.97
CA ALA A 183 10.51 -6.45 16.46
C ALA A 183 10.20 -6.23 17.96
N GLY A 184 10.14 -4.97 18.36
CA GLY A 184 9.79 -4.56 19.73
C GLY A 184 10.93 -4.52 20.74
N GLN A 185 12.16 -4.83 20.34
CA GLN A 185 13.28 -4.91 21.30
C GLN A 185 13.78 -3.54 21.77
N TYR A 186 13.74 -2.53 20.91
CA TYR A 186 14.27 -1.19 21.19
C TYR A 186 13.30 -0.10 20.74
N THR A 187 13.42 1.06 21.39
CA THR A 187 12.69 2.30 21.07
C THR A 187 13.59 3.45 20.67
N ASP A 188 14.89 3.37 20.97
CA ASP A 188 15.90 4.37 20.59
C ASP A 188 16.33 4.13 19.13
N TRP A 189 16.24 5.16 18.30
CA TRP A 189 16.46 5.05 16.86
C TRP A 189 17.89 4.64 16.46
N SER A 190 18.89 4.79 17.36
CA SER A 190 20.25 4.31 17.12
C SER A 190 20.33 2.78 16.95
N HIS A 191 19.32 2.06 17.41
CA HIS A 191 19.19 0.61 17.29
C HIS A 191 18.50 0.16 16.00
N ALA A 192 17.72 1.03 15.34
CA ALA A 192 16.82 0.64 14.24
C ALA A 192 17.52 -0.15 13.12
N MET A 193 18.73 0.27 12.73
CA MET A 193 19.50 -0.39 11.65
C MET A 193 20.54 -1.36 12.19
N ARG A 194 21.11 -1.10 13.37
CA ARG A 194 22.17 -1.90 13.96
C ARG A 194 21.66 -3.23 14.50
N ASP A 195 20.50 -3.21 15.15
CA ASP A 195 19.94 -4.33 15.88
C ASP A 195 18.61 -4.80 15.22
N ALA A 196 18.57 -4.72 13.89
CA ALA A 196 17.41 -5.12 13.11
C ALA A 196 17.06 -6.60 13.33
N ALA A 197 15.77 -6.89 13.51
CA ALA A 197 15.27 -8.24 13.65
C ALA A 197 15.48 -9.09 12.39
N ASN A 198 15.33 -10.40 12.49
CA ASN A 198 15.30 -11.24 11.32
C ASN A 198 14.13 -10.86 10.40
N GLN A 199 14.19 -11.28 9.13
CA GLN A 199 13.23 -10.85 8.09
C GLN A 199 11.77 -11.24 8.39
N GLU A 200 11.56 -12.40 9.01
CA GLU A 200 10.21 -12.87 9.33
C GLU A 200 9.58 -12.00 10.44
N ASP A 201 10.33 -11.72 11.48
CA ASP A 201 9.88 -10.90 12.59
C ASP A 201 9.69 -9.44 12.17
N PHE A 202 10.61 -8.90 11.35
CA PHE A 202 10.48 -7.55 10.81
C PHE A 202 9.23 -7.38 9.94
N THR A 203 9.00 -8.30 8.99
CA THR A 203 7.84 -8.23 8.08
C THR A 203 6.52 -8.47 8.81
N ALA A 204 6.51 -9.31 9.85
CA ALA A 204 5.34 -9.47 10.73
C ALA A 204 5.09 -8.20 11.57
N SER A 205 6.15 -7.56 12.09
CA SER A 205 6.04 -6.27 12.81
C SER A 205 5.49 -5.16 11.91
N MET A 206 5.81 -5.17 10.61
CA MET A 206 5.21 -4.25 9.66
C MET A 206 3.69 -4.46 9.55
N ALA A 207 3.22 -5.71 9.49
CA ALA A 207 1.78 -6.00 9.45
C ALA A 207 1.08 -5.55 10.74
N ASP A 208 1.67 -5.83 11.90
CA ASP A 208 1.17 -5.39 13.21
C ASP A 208 1.04 -3.86 13.26
N ALA A 209 2.08 -3.14 12.84
CA ALA A 209 2.07 -1.68 12.82
C ALA A 209 1.04 -1.12 11.83
N ALA A 210 0.91 -1.72 10.64
CA ALA A 210 -0.10 -1.32 9.64
C ALA A 210 -1.52 -1.46 10.19
N SER A 211 -1.81 -2.51 10.98
CA SER A 211 -3.13 -2.72 11.58
C SER A 211 -3.55 -1.57 12.48
N THR A 212 -2.62 -0.95 13.17
CA THR A 212 -2.93 0.17 14.07
C THR A 212 -3.45 1.40 13.32
N ILE A 213 -2.98 1.63 12.09
CA ILE A 213 -3.44 2.76 11.27
C ILE A 213 -4.79 2.44 10.63
N VAL A 214 -4.99 1.20 10.15
CA VAL A 214 -6.31 0.76 9.64
C VAL A 214 -7.38 0.88 10.73
N ASP A 215 -7.04 0.52 11.97
CA ASP A 215 -7.94 0.61 13.13
C ASP A 215 -8.17 2.04 13.63
N TYR A 216 -7.21 2.95 13.36
CA TYR A 216 -7.28 4.34 13.81
C TYR A 216 -8.32 5.15 13.05
N PHE A 217 -8.43 4.94 11.74
CA PHE A 217 -9.38 5.67 10.89
C PHE A 217 -10.68 4.87 10.73
N PRO A 218 -11.85 5.53 10.85
CA PRO A 218 -13.14 4.87 10.62
C PRO A 218 -13.23 4.29 9.20
N LYS A 219 -13.99 3.21 9.04
CA LYS A 219 -14.25 2.60 7.73
C LYS A 219 -14.80 3.65 6.75
N GLY A 220 -14.25 3.69 5.53
CA GLY A 220 -14.58 4.66 4.50
C GLY A 220 -13.82 5.99 4.62
N GLN A 221 -12.97 6.17 5.65
CA GLN A 221 -12.12 7.34 5.82
C GLN A 221 -10.66 7.10 5.42
N ILE A 222 -10.34 5.89 4.95
CA ILE A 222 -9.02 5.52 4.47
C ILE A 222 -9.12 4.84 3.12
N GLY A 223 -8.25 5.22 2.18
CA GLY A 223 -8.15 4.61 0.86
C GLY A 223 -6.71 4.56 0.37
N TYR A 224 -6.46 3.69 -0.59
CA TYR A 224 -5.12 3.37 -1.06
C TYR A 224 -5.03 3.56 -2.57
N ILE A 225 -3.98 4.22 -3.02
CA ILE A 225 -3.59 4.33 -4.43
C ILE A 225 -2.13 3.91 -4.54
N SER A 226 -1.81 2.97 -5.41
CA SER A 226 -0.46 2.51 -5.69
C SER A 226 -0.10 2.78 -7.14
N VAL A 227 0.98 3.54 -7.36
CA VAL A 227 1.50 3.86 -8.69
C VAL A 227 2.64 2.89 -9.01
N LEU A 228 2.43 2.05 -10.01
CA LEU A 228 3.37 1.06 -10.53
C LEU A 228 4.13 1.64 -11.73
N ALA A 229 4.96 2.65 -11.45
CA ALA A 229 5.83 3.32 -12.41
C ALA A 229 7.23 3.50 -11.82
N ASN A 230 8.24 3.64 -12.66
CA ASN A 230 9.64 3.73 -12.23
C ASN A 230 10.05 2.59 -11.28
N ILE A 231 9.61 1.37 -11.55
CA ILE A 231 9.78 0.22 -10.67
C ILE A 231 11.22 -0.27 -10.71
N SER A 232 11.92 -0.13 -9.59
CA SER A 232 13.27 -0.67 -9.38
C SER A 232 13.30 -1.65 -8.21
N THR A 233 14.40 -2.37 -8.03
CA THR A 233 14.63 -3.22 -6.87
C THR A 233 14.93 -2.42 -5.60
N SER A 234 15.23 -1.12 -5.72
CA SER A 234 15.53 -0.24 -4.59
C SER A 234 14.32 0.60 -4.22
N CYS A 235 14.41 1.27 -3.09
CA CYS A 235 13.40 2.20 -2.63
C CYS A 235 13.83 3.67 -2.84
N ASP A 236 12.85 4.59 -2.79
CA ASP A 236 13.12 6.03 -2.87
C ASP A 236 14.04 6.53 -1.74
N CYS A 237 14.18 5.74 -0.67
CA CYS A 237 15.10 6.02 0.44
C CYS A 237 16.58 5.82 0.07
N ALA A 238 16.90 5.22 -1.08
CA ALA A 238 18.26 5.13 -1.59
C ALA A 238 18.76 6.43 -2.24
N GLY A 239 17.87 7.41 -2.48
CA GLY A 239 18.24 8.71 -3.02
C GLY A 239 18.97 8.62 -4.37
N ALA A 240 20.13 9.27 -4.45
CA ALA A 240 20.96 9.27 -5.66
C ALA A 240 21.52 7.89 -6.03
N SER A 241 21.64 6.96 -5.08
CA SER A 241 22.17 5.61 -5.31
C SER A 241 21.12 4.61 -5.78
N ALA A 242 19.84 5.01 -5.89
CA ALA A 242 18.80 4.14 -6.39
C ALA A 242 19.11 3.70 -7.84
N PRO A 243 19.16 2.37 -8.13
CA PRO A 243 19.35 1.89 -9.49
C PRO A 243 18.19 2.32 -10.38
N ALA A 244 18.46 2.45 -11.68
CA ALA A 244 17.43 2.76 -12.66
C ALA A 244 16.32 1.69 -12.65
N PRO A 245 15.07 2.10 -12.91
CA PRO A 245 13.97 1.16 -13.12
C PRO A 245 14.29 0.20 -14.27
N ARG A 246 13.93 -1.08 -14.10
CA ARG A 246 14.14 -2.15 -15.09
C ARG A 246 12.85 -2.91 -15.41
N ILE A 247 11.75 -2.50 -14.80
CA ILE A 247 10.40 -2.96 -15.11
C ILE A 247 9.67 -1.78 -15.73
N LYS A 248 9.03 -1.99 -16.87
CA LYS A 248 8.21 -0.97 -17.54
C LYS A 248 7.08 -0.54 -16.62
N ASP A 249 6.65 0.69 -16.82
CA ASP A 249 5.50 1.22 -16.10
C ASP A 249 4.26 0.38 -16.40
N ILE A 250 3.53 0.00 -15.35
CA ILE A 250 2.40 -0.93 -15.43
C ILE A 250 1.08 -0.17 -15.35
N GLY A 251 0.95 0.78 -14.40
CA GLY A 251 -0.31 1.50 -14.22
C GLY A 251 -0.53 2.01 -12.80
N ILE A 252 -1.78 2.27 -12.49
CA ILE A 252 -2.25 2.73 -11.18
C ILE A 252 -3.26 1.74 -10.64
N LEU A 253 -3.13 1.37 -9.38
CA LEU A 253 -4.10 0.59 -8.61
C LEU A 253 -4.79 1.47 -7.57
N ALA A 254 -6.07 1.18 -7.28
CA ALA A 254 -6.79 1.77 -6.14
C ALA A 254 -7.67 0.73 -5.45
N SER A 255 -7.73 0.76 -4.11
CA SER A 255 -8.57 -0.12 -3.30
C SER A 255 -8.87 0.51 -1.94
N THR A 256 -9.88 0.00 -1.26
CA THR A 256 -10.13 0.26 0.18
C THR A 256 -9.49 -0.80 1.07
N ASP A 257 -8.81 -1.80 0.48
CA ASP A 257 -8.16 -2.90 1.16
C ASP A 257 -6.63 -2.85 0.91
N PRO A 258 -5.80 -2.64 1.95
CA PRO A 258 -4.36 -2.53 1.80
C PRO A 258 -3.66 -3.83 1.46
N VAL A 259 -4.25 -4.98 1.81
CA VAL A 259 -3.73 -6.32 1.50
C VAL A 259 -4.00 -6.64 0.04
N ALA A 260 -5.24 -6.42 -0.41
CA ALA A 260 -5.66 -6.65 -1.79
C ALA A 260 -4.84 -5.83 -2.79
N ILE A 261 -4.63 -4.54 -2.53
CA ILE A 261 -3.89 -3.66 -3.45
C ILE A 261 -2.41 -4.06 -3.55
N ASP A 262 -1.78 -4.45 -2.44
CA ASP A 262 -0.38 -4.89 -2.44
C ASP A 262 -0.23 -6.25 -3.11
N LYS A 263 -1.19 -7.18 -2.89
CA LYS A 263 -1.25 -8.48 -3.59
C LYS A 263 -1.42 -8.29 -5.10
N ALA A 264 -2.35 -7.44 -5.51
CA ALA A 264 -2.58 -7.12 -6.92
C ALA A 264 -1.32 -6.52 -7.59
N GLY A 265 -0.62 -5.61 -6.91
CA GLY A 265 0.63 -5.04 -7.39
C GLY A 265 1.71 -6.10 -7.63
N LEU A 266 1.89 -7.05 -6.68
CA LEU A 266 2.81 -8.16 -6.83
C LEU A 266 2.43 -9.10 -7.99
N ASP A 267 1.14 -9.38 -8.17
CA ASP A 267 0.65 -10.25 -9.24
C ASP A 267 0.81 -9.61 -10.61
N LEU A 268 0.55 -8.30 -10.75
CA LEU A 268 0.82 -7.56 -11.97
C LEU A 268 2.31 -7.58 -12.34
N ILE A 269 3.22 -7.41 -11.37
CA ILE A 269 4.65 -7.55 -11.62
C ILE A 269 5.01 -8.98 -12.05
N ARG A 270 4.43 -10.02 -11.44
CA ARG A 270 4.67 -11.43 -11.83
C ARG A 270 4.22 -11.73 -13.25
N SER A 271 3.13 -11.13 -13.68
CA SER A 271 2.61 -11.31 -15.05
C SER A 271 3.40 -10.50 -16.09
N ASN A 272 4.21 -9.54 -15.65
CA ASN A 272 5.02 -8.70 -16.53
C ASN A 272 6.42 -9.32 -16.74
N VAL A 273 6.75 -9.66 -18.00
CA VAL A 273 8.01 -10.33 -18.35
C VAL A 273 9.03 -9.28 -18.81
N ASP A 274 9.52 -8.47 -17.88
CA ASP A 274 10.59 -7.49 -18.11
C ASP A 274 11.94 -7.97 -17.57
N GLU A 275 13.02 -7.34 -18.02
CA GLU A 275 14.39 -7.64 -17.58
C GLU A 275 14.56 -7.58 -16.05
N GLY A 276 13.85 -6.64 -15.39
CA GLY A 276 13.92 -6.43 -13.94
C GLY A 276 13.03 -7.36 -13.11
N THR A 277 12.06 -8.03 -13.72
CA THR A 277 11.02 -8.81 -13.01
C THR A 277 11.61 -9.88 -12.11
N ASN A 278 12.52 -10.71 -12.64
CA ASN A 278 13.13 -11.78 -11.86
C ASN A 278 13.97 -11.25 -10.69
N ALA A 279 14.71 -10.16 -10.88
CA ALA A 279 15.49 -9.54 -9.82
C ALA A 279 14.59 -8.98 -8.71
N PHE A 280 13.49 -8.33 -9.08
CA PHE A 280 12.50 -7.82 -8.15
C PHE A 280 11.86 -8.94 -7.33
N LEU A 281 11.34 -10.00 -7.98
CA LEU A 281 10.69 -11.13 -7.32
C LEU A 281 11.66 -11.91 -6.44
N SER A 282 12.91 -12.09 -6.88
CA SER A 282 13.96 -12.70 -6.06
C SER A 282 14.23 -11.90 -4.79
N GLN A 283 14.26 -10.57 -4.88
CA GLN A 283 14.38 -9.71 -3.70
C GLN A 283 13.18 -9.84 -2.76
N VAL A 284 11.95 -9.82 -3.29
CA VAL A 284 10.73 -10.02 -2.49
C VAL A 284 10.78 -11.34 -1.74
N THR A 285 11.19 -12.42 -2.41
CA THR A 285 11.32 -13.76 -1.82
C THR A 285 12.42 -13.82 -0.75
N ASN A 286 13.63 -13.34 -1.08
CA ASN A 286 14.79 -13.39 -0.18
C ASN A 286 14.57 -12.57 1.09
N LEU A 287 13.85 -11.48 0.99
CA LEU A 287 13.52 -10.59 2.11
C LEU A 287 12.13 -10.88 2.71
N LYS A 288 11.54 -12.03 2.36
CA LYS A 288 10.22 -12.46 2.87
C LYS A 288 9.14 -11.36 2.78
N GLY A 289 9.17 -10.54 1.71
CA GLY A 289 8.28 -9.41 1.57
C GLY A 289 6.79 -9.79 1.58
N GLU A 290 6.43 -10.93 1.00
CA GLU A 290 5.06 -11.44 1.00
C GLU A 290 4.56 -11.86 2.40
N ASN A 291 5.47 -12.09 3.37
CA ASN A 291 5.05 -12.38 4.74
C ASN A 291 4.28 -11.21 5.36
N THR A 292 4.60 -9.94 5.01
CA THR A 292 3.81 -8.78 5.45
C THR A 292 2.36 -8.89 4.99
N VAL A 293 2.13 -9.27 3.71
CA VAL A 293 0.80 -9.45 3.12
C VAL A 293 0.05 -10.60 3.82
N THR A 294 0.73 -11.74 3.99
CA THR A 294 0.16 -12.94 4.62
C THR A 294 -0.21 -12.70 6.08
N VAL A 295 0.65 -12.01 6.84
CA VAL A 295 0.38 -11.68 8.24
C VAL A 295 -0.75 -10.66 8.33
N ALA A 296 -0.77 -9.64 7.46
CA ALA A 296 -1.81 -8.62 7.41
C ALA A 296 -3.20 -9.23 7.16
N GLU A 297 -3.32 -10.19 6.24
CA GLU A 297 -4.55 -10.96 6.04
C GLU A 297 -4.92 -11.77 7.28
N ARG A 298 -3.96 -12.50 7.85
CA ARG A 298 -4.18 -13.34 9.03
C ARG A 298 -4.70 -12.57 10.24
N ILE A 299 -4.23 -11.32 10.44
CA ILE A 299 -4.71 -10.45 11.54
C ILE A 299 -5.98 -9.68 11.18
N GLY A 300 -6.49 -9.82 9.96
CA GLY A 300 -7.82 -9.38 9.55
C GLY A 300 -7.91 -7.93 9.05
N ILE A 301 -6.80 -7.35 8.53
CA ILE A 301 -6.85 -5.97 8.01
C ILE A 301 -7.09 -5.88 6.49
N GLY A 302 -7.31 -7.01 5.83
CA GLY A 302 -7.65 -7.11 4.41
C GLY A 302 -7.60 -8.55 3.93
N SER A 303 -7.75 -8.75 2.62
CA SER A 303 -7.75 -10.08 1.98
C SER A 303 -6.85 -10.12 0.75
N GLN A 304 -6.17 -11.26 0.56
CA GLN A 304 -5.44 -11.55 -0.67
C GLN A 304 -6.36 -12.01 -1.81
N ASP A 305 -7.62 -12.34 -1.51
CA ASP A 305 -8.63 -12.66 -2.52
C ASP A 305 -9.31 -11.36 -2.98
N TYR A 306 -9.14 -11.01 -4.26
CA TYR A 306 -9.61 -9.74 -4.80
C TYR A 306 -10.18 -9.90 -6.22
N ASN A 307 -10.99 -8.92 -6.63
CA ASN A 307 -11.41 -8.74 -8.01
C ASN A 307 -10.56 -7.63 -8.63
N LEU A 308 -9.89 -7.90 -9.76
CA LEU A 308 -9.21 -6.85 -10.51
C LEU A 308 -10.19 -6.25 -11.53
N ILE A 309 -10.50 -4.96 -11.37
CA ILE A 309 -11.47 -4.24 -12.19
C ILE A 309 -10.72 -3.21 -13.04
N THR A 310 -10.65 -3.42 -14.34
CA THR A 310 -10.00 -2.47 -15.26
C THR A 310 -10.84 -1.22 -15.44
N VAL A 311 -10.21 -0.06 -15.30
CA VAL A 311 -10.80 1.26 -15.57
C VAL A 311 -10.16 1.77 -16.86
N GLU A 312 -10.92 1.75 -17.95
CA GLU A 312 -10.45 2.22 -19.25
C GLU A 312 -10.24 3.74 -19.27
N GLY A 313 -9.32 4.20 -20.08
CA GLY A 313 -9.18 5.62 -20.39
C GLY A 313 -10.37 6.08 -21.23
N ASN A 314 -10.95 7.24 -20.92
CA ASN A 314 -11.91 7.85 -21.86
C ASN A 314 -11.20 8.05 -23.20
N SER A 315 -11.62 7.30 -24.22
CA SER A 315 -11.31 7.66 -25.59
C SER A 315 -12.09 8.95 -25.87
N ASP A 316 -11.40 10.10 -25.79
CA ASP A 316 -11.97 11.37 -26.22
C ASP A 316 -12.47 11.19 -27.66
N GLY A 317 -13.80 11.22 -27.79
CA GLY A 317 -14.47 11.12 -29.08
C GLY A 317 -14.05 12.27 -29.97
N ASN A 318 -13.15 12.00 -30.89
CA ASN A 318 -12.93 12.86 -32.03
C ASN A 318 -14.01 12.52 -33.08
N ASN A 319 -15.09 13.28 -33.06
CA ASN A 319 -16.09 13.30 -34.14
C ASN A 319 -15.43 13.79 -35.44
N GLY A 320 -15.39 12.95 -36.43
CA GLY A 320 -15.06 13.37 -37.80
C GLY A 320 -14.95 12.21 -38.77
N ASP A 321 -16.07 11.96 -39.41
CA ASP A 321 -16.31 11.41 -40.74
C ASP A 321 -16.83 9.99 -40.86
N ASN A 322 -18.06 9.99 -41.38
CA ASN A 322 -18.84 8.86 -41.87
C ASN A 322 -18.04 8.01 -42.87
N ASN A 323 -17.99 6.71 -42.65
CA ASN A 323 -18.10 5.75 -43.76
C ASN A 323 -18.66 4.43 -43.26
N ASP A 324 -19.78 4.03 -43.91
CA ASP A 324 -20.46 2.77 -43.70
C ASP A 324 -19.54 1.58 -43.97
N GLY A 325 -19.53 0.63 -43.01
CA GLY A 325 -18.87 -0.65 -43.18
C GLY A 325 -19.26 -1.58 -42.02
N ASP A 326 -20.15 -2.52 -42.30
CA ASP A 326 -20.58 -3.59 -41.41
C ASP A 326 -19.38 -4.25 -40.72
N ILE A 327 -19.37 -4.28 -39.40
CA ILE A 327 -18.48 -5.13 -38.61
C ILE A 327 -19.32 -5.83 -37.54
N ASP A 328 -19.23 -7.15 -37.53
CA ASP A 328 -19.88 -8.10 -36.63
C ASP A 328 -19.57 -7.78 -35.14
N ASP A 329 -20.63 -7.70 -34.37
CA ASP A 329 -20.62 -7.69 -32.90
C ASP A 329 -20.18 -9.05 -32.36
N ASN A 330 -18.99 -9.12 -31.83
CA ASN A 330 -18.57 -10.11 -30.83
C ASN A 330 -17.53 -9.45 -29.90
N ASP A 331 -18.02 -8.64 -28.97
CA ASP A 331 -17.22 -8.19 -27.83
C ASP A 331 -17.36 -9.21 -26.69
N ASP A 332 -16.36 -10.09 -26.60
CA ASP A 332 -16.13 -10.89 -25.40
C ASP A 332 -15.48 -9.99 -24.35
N ASP A 333 -16.24 -9.69 -23.28
CA ASP A 333 -15.74 -9.06 -22.05
C ASP A 333 -14.62 -9.93 -21.44
N ASP A 334 -13.37 -9.59 -21.67
CA ASP A 334 -12.22 -10.24 -21.05
C ASP A 334 -12.12 -9.87 -19.56
N ILE A 335 -12.87 -10.59 -18.74
CA ILE A 335 -12.65 -10.65 -17.28
C ILE A 335 -11.42 -11.53 -17.04
N LEU A 336 -10.26 -10.92 -16.85
CA LEU A 336 -9.06 -11.62 -16.44
C LEU A 336 -9.20 -12.16 -15.01
N ASN A 337 -9.56 -13.42 -14.91
CA ASN A 337 -9.77 -14.13 -13.64
C ASN A 337 -8.43 -14.69 -13.14
N PHE A 338 -7.72 -13.97 -12.28
CA PHE A 338 -6.50 -14.42 -11.61
C PHE A 338 -6.83 -15.16 -10.31
N SER A 339 -7.37 -16.38 -10.40
CA SER A 339 -7.44 -17.29 -9.25
C SER A 339 -6.36 -18.37 -9.36
N GLY A 340 -5.19 -18.07 -8.87
CA GLY A 340 -4.05 -19.00 -8.77
C GLY A 340 -4.04 -19.85 -7.51
N CYS A 341 -5.19 -20.40 -7.08
CA CYS A 341 -5.21 -21.47 -6.09
C CYS A 341 -6.21 -22.54 -6.54
N LYS A 342 -5.71 -23.66 -7.04
CA LYS A 342 -6.53 -24.86 -7.27
C LYS A 342 -6.99 -25.39 -5.92
N ILE A 343 -8.10 -24.91 -5.41
CA ILE A 343 -8.84 -25.63 -4.38
C ILE A 343 -9.41 -26.87 -5.08
N MET A 344 -8.90 -28.05 -4.72
CA MET A 344 -9.51 -29.33 -5.12
C MET A 344 -10.97 -29.27 -4.65
N LYS A 345 -11.91 -29.22 -5.61
CA LYS A 345 -13.33 -29.45 -5.32
C LYS A 345 -13.47 -30.85 -4.73
N LEU A 346 -13.64 -30.93 -3.42
CA LEU A 346 -14.09 -32.16 -2.78
C LEU A 346 -15.44 -32.52 -3.41
N SER A 347 -15.51 -33.70 -4.00
CA SER A 347 -16.77 -34.19 -4.58
C SER A 347 -17.83 -34.31 -3.50
N SER A 348 -19.08 -34.07 -3.86
CA SER A 348 -20.24 -34.20 -2.97
C SER A 348 -20.34 -35.56 -2.25
N ALA A 349 -19.63 -36.58 -2.75
CA ALA A 349 -19.51 -37.91 -2.11
C ALA A 349 -18.62 -37.90 -0.84
N LEU A 350 -17.60 -37.03 -0.77
CA LEU A 350 -16.74 -36.92 0.42
C LEU A 350 -17.42 -36.15 1.56
N ILE A 351 -18.28 -35.20 1.21
CA ILE A 351 -19.08 -34.44 2.20
C ILE A 351 -20.14 -35.36 2.84
N ALA A 352 -20.75 -36.24 2.03
CA ALA A 352 -21.70 -37.24 2.55
C ALA A 352 -21.05 -38.28 3.47
N LEU A 353 -19.78 -38.63 3.24
CA LEU A 353 -19.05 -39.59 4.08
C LEU A 353 -18.65 -39.01 5.43
N MET A 354 -18.36 -37.72 5.54
CA MET A 354 -18.07 -37.03 6.79
C MET A 354 -19.31 -36.82 7.68
N ILE A 355 -20.49 -36.81 7.14
CA ILE A 355 -21.76 -36.67 7.88
C ILE A 355 -22.21 -38.03 8.48
N LEU A 356 -21.68 -39.15 7.99
CA LEU A 356 -22.00 -40.49 8.50
C LEU A 356 -21.09 -40.95 9.65
N ILE A 357 -20.05 -40.20 10.00
CA ILE A 357 -19.05 -40.55 11.03
C ILE A 357 -19.19 -39.64 12.28
N LEU A 358 -20.08 -38.66 12.25
CA LEU A 358 -20.47 -37.83 13.39
C LEU A 358 -21.90 -38.12 13.82
#